data_15ab430566f649eba6fe081ff6087f00
#
_entry.id   15ab430566f649eba6fe081ff6087f00
#
_cell.length_a   1.000
_cell.length_b   1.000
_cell.length_c   1.000
_cell.angle_alpha   90.00
_cell.angle_beta   90.00
_cell.angle_gamma   90.00
#
_symmetry.space_group_name_H-M   'P 1'
#
loop_
_entity.id
_entity.type
_entity.pdbx_description
1 polymer ?
#
loop_
_entity_poly.entity_id
_entity_poly.type
_entity_poly.pdbx_seq_one_letter_code
_entity_poly.pdbx_strand_id
1 'polypeptide(L)'
;MVWQKAKTGKSPGYHSHNEENLKHAGWCLNKNIKIAVIPNGTKWQVEININKSIHLDSKEYEADEAYKKMYEYYKYYYDKHNKQ
;
A
#
# COMPACT_ATOMS: atom_id res chain seq x y z
N MET A 1 -8.40 -21.50 2.60
CA MET A 1 -8.30 -20.97 2.15
C MET A 1 -8.41 -20.85 1.22
N VAL A 2 -8.73 -20.71 0.86
CA VAL A 2 -8.76 -20.56 0.04
C VAL A 2 -8.73 -19.73 -0.52
N TRP A 3 -8.85 -19.22 -0.54
CA TRP A 3 -8.80 -18.38 -1.18
C TRP A 3 -7.94 -18.33 -2.13
N GLN A 4 -7.52 -18.84 -2.30
CA GLN A 4 -6.99 -19.07 -2.95
C GLN A 4 -7.03 -19.20 -3.92
N LYS A 5 -7.55 -19.26 -4.17
CA LYS A 5 -7.69 -19.41 -4.98
C LYS A 5 -7.81 -18.98 -5.76
N ALA A 6 -7.89 -18.72 -5.63
CA ALA A 6 -8.08 -18.34 -6.32
C ALA A 6 -8.03 -18.43 -7.16
N LYS A 7 -8.24 -18.51 -7.41
CA LYS A 7 -8.18 -18.64 -8.22
C LYS A 7 -8.16 -17.98 -9.17
N THR A 8 -8.43 -17.94 -9.40
CA THR A 8 -8.56 -17.17 -10.37
C THR A 8 -8.57 -15.93 -10.22
N GLY A 9 -9.04 -15.80 -9.37
CA GLY A 9 -9.33 -14.56 -9.25
C GLY A 9 -8.35 -13.63 -9.11
N LYS A 10 -8.53 -12.65 -9.51
CA LYS A 10 -7.68 -11.65 -9.29
C LYS A 10 -8.33 -10.74 -8.39
N SER A 11 -8.10 -10.85 -7.12
CA SER A 11 -8.52 -9.85 -6.17
C SER A 11 -7.72 -8.61 -6.42
N PRO A 12 -8.34 -7.44 -6.42
CA PRO A 12 -7.59 -6.20 -6.58
C PRO A 12 -6.48 -6.12 -5.54
N GLY A 13 -5.27 -5.87 -5.99
CA GLY A 13 -4.13 -5.73 -5.11
C GLY A 13 -3.56 -7.01 -4.57
N TYR A 14 -4.18 -8.12 -4.86
CA TYR A 14 -3.75 -9.38 -4.30
C TYR A 14 -2.31 -9.73 -4.67
N HIS A 15 -1.97 -9.60 -5.92
CA HIS A 15 -0.63 -9.94 -6.37
C HIS A 15 0.43 -8.94 -5.89
N SER A 16 0.00 -7.83 -5.30
CA SER A 16 0.93 -6.87 -4.75
C SER A 16 1.38 -7.23 -3.33
N HIS A 17 0.75 -8.22 -2.72
CA HIS A 17 1.06 -8.61 -1.35
C HIS A 17 2.16 -9.67 -1.35
N ASN A 18 3.30 -9.35 -1.96
CA ASN A 18 4.41 -10.29 -1.97
C ASN A 18 5.31 -10.03 -0.77
N GLU A 19 6.24 -10.95 -0.57
CA GLU A 19 7.08 -10.94 0.60
C GLU A 19 7.87 -9.67 0.76
N GLU A 20 8.43 -9.18 -0.33
CA GLU A 20 9.25 -7.98 -0.28
C GLU A 20 8.41 -6.76 0.04
N ASN A 21 7.23 -6.64 -0.55
CA ASN A 21 6.34 -5.53 -0.26
C ASN A 21 5.90 -5.55 1.19
N LEU A 22 5.61 -6.73 1.73
CA LEU A 22 5.21 -6.83 3.12
C LEU A 22 6.36 -6.47 4.05
N LYS A 23 7.59 -6.77 3.66
CA LYS A 23 8.75 -6.38 4.43
C LYS A 23 8.86 -4.86 4.52
N HIS A 24 8.69 -4.18 3.39
CA HIS A 24 8.75 -2.72 3.39
C HIS A 24 7.65 -2.13 4.25
N ALA A 25 6.44 -2.68 4.12
CA ALA A 25 5.31 -2.19 4.91
C ALA A 25 5.53 -2.40 6.40
N GLY A 26 6.01 -3.58 6.77
CA GLY A 26 6.26 -3.87 8.17
C GLY A 26 7.29 -2.93 8.78
N TRP A 27 8.36 -2.66 8.05
CA TRP A 27 9.37 -1.73 8.52
C TRP A 27 8.76 -0.34 8.73
N CYS A 28 7.97 0.11 7.76
CA CYS A 28 7.36 1.44 7.84
C CYS A 28 6.39 1.54 9.01
N LEU A 29 5.58 0.52 9.21
CA LEU A 29 4.61 0.54 10.30
C LEU A 29 5.32 0.62 11.66
N ASN A 30 6.47 -0.01 11.78
CA ASN A 30 7.28 0.09 12.98
C ASN A 30 7.81 1.49 13.21
N LYS A 31 7.88 2.28 12.17
CA LYS A 31 8.40 3.65 12.27
C LYS A 31 7.29 4.69 12.25
N ASN A 32 6.06 4.27 12.49
CA ASN A 32 4.90 5.15 12.49
C ASN A 32 4.64 5.78 11.13
N ILE A 33 4.91 5.01 10.09
CA ILE A 33 4.58 5.39 8.72
C ILE A 33 3.52 4.40 8.24
N LYS A 34 2.31 4.88 8.03
CA LYS A 34 1.20 4.03 7.64
C LYS A 34 0.61 4.53 6.35
N ILE A 35 0.55 3.67 5.37
CA ILE A 35 -0.04 4.01 4.07
C ILE A 35 -1.30 3.17 3.92
N ALA A 36 -2.41 3.82 3.62
CA ALA A 36 -3.69 3.12 3.54
C ALA A 36 -4.38 3.44 2.23
N VAL A 37 -5.17 2.49 1.78
CA VAL A 37 -6.01 2.66 0.60
C VAL A 37 -7.41 2.89 1.10
N ILE A 38 -7.99 4.03 0.74
CA ILE A 38 -9.32 4.37 1.21
C ILE A 38 -10.25 4.60 0.02
N PRO A 39 -11.52 4.23 0.17
CA PRO A 39 -12.46 4.41 -0.93
C PRO A 39 -12.87 5.87 -1.08
N ASN A 40 -13.14 6.26 -2.30
CA ASN A 40 -13.62 7.60 -2.60
C ASN A 40 -14.57 7.49 -3.80
N GLY A 41 -15.84 7.25 -3.52
CA GLY A 41 -16.80 7.01 -4.59
C GLY A 41 -16.51 5.70 -5.28
N THR A 42 -16.34 5.75 -6.59
CA THR A 42 -16.01 4.55 -7.35
C THR A 42 -14.52 4.34 -7.51
N LYS A 43 -13.74 5.24 -6.95
CA LYS A 43 -12.28 5.16 -7.05
C LYS A 43 -11.68 5.01 -5.68
N TRP A 44 -10.36 4.98 -5.62
CA TRP A 44 -9.63 4.77 -4.39
C TRP A 44 -8.53 5.81 -4.28
N GLN A 45 -8.24 6.21 -3.05
CA GLN A 45 -7.18 7.16 -2.78
C GLN A 45 -6.18 6.53 -1.82
N VAL A 46 -4.97 7.07 -1.81
CA VAL A 46 -3.92 6.58 -0.93
C VAL A 46 -3.68 7.64 0.14
N GLU A 47 -3.76 7.22 1.39
CA GLU A 47 -3.55 8.08 2.54
C GLU A 47 -2.20 7.78 3.14
N ILE A 48 -1.43 8.83 3.41
CA ILE A 48 -0.10 8.70 3.99
C ILE A 48 -0.13 9.31 5.38
N ASN A 49 0.12 8.50 6.38
CA ASN A 49 0.09 8.94 7.76
C ASN A 49 1.49 8.74 8.35
N ILE A 50 2.16 9.83 8.64
CA ILE A 50 3.51 9.79 9.20
C ILE A 50 3.47 10.54 10.53
N ASN A 51 3.68 9.79 11.62
CA ASN A 51 3.68 10.37 12.97
C ASN A 51 2.43 11.20 13.20
N LYS A 52 1.29 10.68 12.78
CA LYS A 52 -0.04 11.30 12.96
C LYS A 52 -0.30 12.48 12.04
N SER A 53 0.63 12.82 11.16
CA SER A 53 0.37 13.79 10.12
C SER A 53 -0.19 13.07 8.91
N ILE A 54 -1.37 13.47 8.47
CA ILE A 54 -2.07 12.75 7.41
C ILE A 54 -2.07 13.57 6.14
N HIS A 55 -1.65 12.93 5.06
CA HIS A 55 -1.67 13.52 3.74
C HIS A 55 -2.38 12.58 2.78
N LEU A 56 -3.16 13.14 1.88
CA LEU A 56 -3.80 12.34 0.85
C LEU A 56 -3.07 12.55 -0.47
N ASP A 57 -2.78 11.45 -1.15
CA ASP A 57 -2.33 11.55 -2.53
C ASP A 57 -3.50 12.13 -3.31
N SER A 58 -3.26 13.17 -4.08
CA SER A 58 -4.34 13.87 -4.77
C SER A 58 -4.94 13.08 -5.93
N LYS A 59 -4.27 12.02 -6.35
CA LYS A 59 -4.78 11.21 -7.46
C LYS A 59 -5.78 10.19 -6.98
N GLU A 60 -6.62 9.75 -7.90
CA GLU A 60 -7.54 8.65 -7.65
C GLU A 60 -7.11 7.47 -8.50
N TYR A 61 -7.33 6.27 -7.98
CA TYR A 61 -6.82 5.05 -8.58
C TYR A 61 -7.91 4.00 -8.66
N GLU A 62 -7.75 3.07 -9.60
CA GLU A 62 -8.50 1.83 -9.53
C GLU A 62 -7.97 1.02 -8.36
N ALA A 63 -8.75 0.04 -7.90
CA ALA A 63 -8.39 -0.66 -6.67
C ALA A 63 -7.00 -1.31 -6.72
N ASP A 64 -6.71 -2.02 -7.81
CA ASP A 64 -5.42 -2.70 -7.89
C ASP A 64 -4.28 -1.70 -8.01
N GLU A 65 -4.51 -0.59 -8.71
CA GLU A 65 -3.50 0.44 -8.82
C GLU A 65 -3.26 1.14 -7.49
N ALA A 66 -4.31 1.30 -6.70
CA ALA A 66 -4.18 1.94 -5.40
C ALA A 66 -3.29 1.11 -4.47
N TYR A 67 -3.49 -0.21 -4.44
CA TYR A 67 -2.65 -1.07 -3.63
C TYR A 67 -1.21 -1.09 -4.11
N LYS A 68 -1.03 -1.08 -5.43
CA LYS A 68 0.31 -1.00 -5.99
C LYS A 68 0.99 0.29 -5.56
N LYS A 69 0.24 1.39 -5.61
CA LYS A 69 0.78 2.68 -5.21
C LYS A 69 1.10 2.72 -3.72
N MET A 70 0.26 2.08 -2.92
CA MET A 70 0.51 1.97 -1.49
C MET A 70 1.88 1.35 -1.22
N TYR A 71 2.18 0.24 -1.90
CA TYR A 71 3.45 -0.42 -1.69
C TYR A 71 4.61 0.35 -2.29
N GLU A 72 4.36 1.14 -3.34
CA GLU A 72 5.40 2.03 -3.85
C GLU A 72 5.78 3.08 -2.81
N TYR A 73 4.80 3.60 -2.09
CA TYR A 73 5.09 4.54 -1.01
C TYR A 73 5.84 3.86 0.12
N TYR A 74 5.44 2.66 0.50
CA TYR A 74 6.17 1.93 1.54
C TYR A 74 7.62 1.70 1.14
N LYS A 75 7.84 1.31 -0.11
CA LYS A 75 9.19 1.10 -0.59
C LYS A 75 9.97 2.42 -0.62
N TYR A 76 9.32 3.49 -1.02
CA TYR A 76 9.95 4.79 -1.05
C TYR A 76 10.48 5.20 0.32
N TYR A 77 9.65 5.08 1.34
CA TYR A 77 10.06 5.47 2.68
C TYR A 77 11.07 4.50 3.26
N TYR A 78 10.92 3.23 2.97
CA TYR A 78 11.89 2.25 3.40
C TYR A 78 13.26 2.55 2.80
N ASP A 79 13.33 2.77 1.50
CA ASP A 79 14.60 3.04 0.83
C ASP A 79 15.20 4.35 1.31
N LYS A 80 14.37 5.35 1.50
CA LYS A 80 14.84 6.66 1.93
C LYS A 80 15.54 6.60 3.28
N HIS A 81 14.99 5.83 4.20
CA HIS A 81 15.54 5.75 5.55
C HIS A 81 16.65 4.71 5.68
N ASN A 82 16.76 3.78 4.74
CA ASN A 82 17.77 2.74 4.80
C ASN A 82 18.89 2.93 3.77
N LYS A 83 18.84 4.02 3.05
CA LYS A 83 19.84 4.29 2.05
C LYS A 83 21.14 4.73 2.71
N GLN A 84 22.23 4.21 2.23
CA GLN A 84 23.54 4.55 2.79
C GLN A 84 24.29 5.57 1.95
#